data_91b60017cf2a4399c4e8dedb46aa389c
#
_entry.id   91b60017cf2a4399c4e8dedb46aa389c
#
_cell.length_a   1.000
_cell.length_b   1.000
_cell.length_c   1.000
_cell.angle_alpha   90.00
_cell.angle_beta   90.00
_cell.angle_gamma   90.00
#
_symmetry.space_group_name_H-M   'P 1'
#
loop_
_entity.id
_entity.type
_entity.pdbx_description
1 polymer ?
#
loop_
_entity_poly.entity_id
_entity_poly.type
_entity_poly.pdbx_seq_one_letter_code
_entity_poly.pdbx_strand_id
1 'polypeptide(L)'
;MLAVEPAEQGYNASYIYCDEETMYIARDQMKLLEGRLPQKEDEVVVSRYFLSNYAADAGIGEKVMLSSESFHGEYTVTGIMEGYKEKEVNGTSILLSKEALKGWSGYDPADYRAYVHFKNEQQMDETELTARSREIAKEYQLEMPVMNLSYMKFYKQPVNVSMLALVAGIAVLVIIGGYVVIQSIFRISINDKIQSYGQLRTIREKLPCDPLRRTNQKNMR
;
A
#
# COMPACT_ATOMS: atom_id res chain seq x y z
N MET A 1 -10.21 -22.90 -8.91
CA MET A 1 -11.62 -22.88 -9.37
C MET A 1 -12.35 -21.72 -8.71
N LEU A 2 -13.21 -21.04 -9.42
CA LEU A 2 -13.93 -19.86 -8.96
C LEU A 2 -15.39 -19.91 -9.43
N ALA A 3 -16.34 -19.95 -8.49
CA ALA A 3 -17.75 -19.69 -8.76
C ALA A 3 -18.10 -18.32 -8.14
N VAL A 4 -18.76 -17.44 -8.90
CA VAL A 4 -19.21 -16.15 -8.40
C VAL A 4 -20.73 -16.14 -8.47
N GLU A 5 -21.38 -16.07 -7.33
CA GLU A 5 -22.84 -16.13 -7.22
C GLU A 5 -23.38 -15.03 -6.30
N PRO A 6 -24.54 -14.45 -6.62
CA PRO A 6 -25.23 -13.57 -5.69
C PRO A 6 -25.76 -14.38 -4.50
N ALA A 7 -25.55 -13.88 -3.30
CA ALA A 7 -26.17 -14.42 -2.09
C ALA A 7 -27.48 -13.70 -1.77
N GLU A 8 -28.43 -14.40 -1.14
CA GLU A 8 -29.73 -13.82 -0.74
C GLU A 8 -29.59 -12.58 0.15
N GLN A 9 -28.49 -12.48 0.88
CA GLN A 9 -28.16 -11.33 1.75
C GLN A 9 -27.63 -10.10 1.00
N GLY A 10 -27.62 -10.13 -0.34
CA GLY A 10 -27.29 -8.96 -1.17
C GLY A 10 -25.80 -8.70 -1.40
N TYR A 11 -24.93 -9.68 -1.18
CA TYR A 11 -23.52 -9.63 -1.55
C TYR A 11 -23.22 -10.63 -2.68
N ASN A 12 -22.11 -10.42 -3.37
CA ASN A 12 -21.60 -11.39 -4.33
C ASN A 12 -20.56 -12.28 -3.63
N ALA A 13 -20.81 -13.58 -3.60
CA ALA A 13 -19.88 -14.56 -3.04
C ALA A 13 -19.02 -15.17 -4.13
N SER A 14 -17.71 -15.14 -3.93
CA SER A 14 -16.73 -15.86 -4.76
C SER A 14 -16.31 -17.12 -4.02
N TYR A 15 -16.82 -18.27 -4.46
CA TYR A 15 -16.46 -19.57 -3.88
C TYR A 15 -15.21 -20.12 -4.55
N ILE A 16 -14.19 -20.34 -3.79
CA ILE A 16 -12.85 -20.65 -4.29
C ILE A 16 -12.33 -21.90 -3.58
N TYR A 17 -11.69 -22.78 -4.33
CA TYR A 17 -10.78 -23.77 -3.77
C TYR A 17 -9.35 -23.39 -4.13
N CYS A 18 -8.48 -23.41 -3.16
CA CYS A 18 -7.04 -23.32 -3.35
C CYS A 18 -6.31 -24.23 -2.34
N ASP A 19 -5.15 -24.74 -2.75
CA ASP A 19 -4.22 -25.41 -1.87
C ASP A 19 -3.31 -24.41 -1.14
N GLU A 20 -2.50 -24.90 -0.21
CA GLU A 20 -1.59 -24.08 0.58
C GLU A 20 -0.56 -23.36 -0.31
N GLU A 21 -0.09 -24.00 -1.37
CA GLU A 21 0.89 -23.42 -2.30
C GLU A 21 0.28 -22.28 -3.10
N THR A 22 -0.93 -22.45 -3.61
CA THR A 22 -1.70 -21.39 -4.28
C THR A 22 -1.98 -20.22 -3.34
N MET A 23 -2.37 -20.50 -2.10
CA MET A 23 -2.59 -19.45 -1.09
C MET A 23 -1.31 -18.64 -0.83
N TYR A 24 -0.17 -19.30 -0.75
CA TYR A 24 1.11 -18.64 -0.57
C TYR A 24 1.49 -17.74 -1.76
N ILE A 25 1.26 -18.21 -2.99
CA ILE A 25 1.54 -17.45 -4.22
C ILE A 25 0.57 -16.27 -4.36
N ALA A 26 -0.72 -16.48 -4.06
CA ALA A 26 -1.78 -15.49 -4.19
C ALA A 26 -1.96 -14.59 -2.95
N ARG A 27 -1.01 -14.57 -2.03
CA ARG A 27 -1.09 -13.87 -0.72
C ARG A 27 -1.39 -12.37 -0.81
N ASP A 28 -1.14 -11.74 -1.95
CA ASP A 28 -1.48 -10.35 -2.19
C ASP A 28 -2.97 -10.14 -2.52
N GLN A 29 -3.67 -11.22 -2.89
CA GLN A 29 -5.09 -11.22 -3.20
C GLN A 29 -5.93 -11.88 -2.09
N MET A 30 -5.41 -12.89 -1.44
CA MET A 30 -6.04 -13.60 -0.34
C MET A 30 -4.98 -14.11 0.64
N LYS A 31 -5.13 -13.73 1.89
CA LYS A 31 -4.19 -14.07 2.95
C LYS A 31 -4.93 -14.71 4.10
N LEU A 32 -4.58 -15.93 4.44
CA LEU A 32 -5.05 -16.57 5.67
C LEU A 32 -4.47 -15.81 6.87
N LEU A 33 -5.33 -15.29 7.73
CA LEU A 33 -4.96 -14.55 8.93
C LEU A 33 -4.89 -15.47 10.15
N GLU A 34 -5.89 -16.34 10.29
CA GLU A 34 -6.06 -17.22 11.45
C GLU A 34 -6.67 -18.56 11.02
N GLY A 35 -6.37 -19.62 11.75
CA GLY A 35 -6.94 -20.94 11.52
C GLY A 35 -6.22 -21.73 10.44
N ARG A 36 -6.96 -22.58 9.73
CA ARG A 36 -6.48 -23.48 8.68
C ARG A 36 -7.41 -23.53 7.47
N LEU A 37 -6.92 -24.03 6.36
CA LEU A 37 -7.74 -24.29 5.17
C LEU A 37 -8.79 -25.39 5.42
N PRO A 38 -9.95 -25.34 4.73
CA PRO A 38 -11.01 -26.31 4.89
C PRO A 38 -10.60 -27.66 4.30
N GLN A 39 -10.90 -28.73 5.01
CA GLN A 39 -10.57 -30.11 4.61
C GLN A 39 -11.82 -30.95 4.38
N LYS A 40 -12.92 -30.62 5.08
CA LYS A 40 -14.18 -31.35 4.97
C LYS A 40 -15.19 -30.56 4.15
N GLU A 41 -16.23 -31.25 3.71
CA GLU A 41 -17.29 -30.71 2.86
C GLU A 41 -18.08 -29.57 3.54
N ASP A 42 -18.23 -29.65 4.86
CA ASP A 42 -18.94 -28.69 5.71
C ASP A 42 -18.05 -27.61 6.32
N GLU A 43 -16.79 -27.53 5.89
CA GLU A 43 -15.81 -26.55 6.41
C GLU A 43 -15.58 -25.40 5.40
N VAL A 44 -15.43 -24.19 5.95
CA VAL A 44 -15.14 -22.99 5.15
C VAL A 44 -14.08 -22.10 5.80
N VAL A 45 -13.36 -21.36 4.96
CA VAL A 45 -12.64 -20.17 5.38
C VAL A 45 -13.36 -18.96 4.81
N VAL A 46 -13.66 -18.03 5.68
CA VAL A 46 -14.40 -16.82 5.33
C VAL A 46 -13.51 -15.58 5.48
N SER A 47 -13.87 -14.52 4.76
CA SER A 47 -13.13 -13.27 4.90
C SER A 47 -13.55 -12.52 6.18
N ARG A 48 -12.64 -11.70 6.69
CA ARG A 48 -12.96 -10.77 7.80
C ARG A 48 -14.08 -9.82 7.41
N TYR A 49 -14.16 -9.43 6.14
CA TYR A 49 -15.24 -8.59 5.63
C TYR A 49 -16.59 -9.31 5.71
N PHE A 50 -16.66 -10.59 5.35
CA PHE A 50 -17.87 -11.42 5.49
C PHE A 50 -18.33 -11.47 6.95
N LEU A 51 -17.43 -11.82 7.88
CA LEU A 51 -17.78 -11.88 9.30
C LEU A 51 -18.32 -10.54 9.80
N SER A 52 -17.63 -9.45 9.51
CA SER A 52 -18.03 -8.13 10.02
C SER A 52 -19.39 -7.63 9.52
N ASN A 53 -19.84 -8.08 8.35
CA ASN A 53 -21.07 -7.56 7.73
C ASN A 53 -22.24 -8.55 7.75
N TYR A 54 -21.98 -9.85 7.77
CA TYR A 54 -23.00 -10.88 7.57
C TYR A 54 -23.04 -11.95 8.67
N ALA A 55 -22.00 -12.08 9.47
CA ALA A 55 -21.89 -13.09 10.53
C ALA A 55 -21.04 -12.58 11.69
N ALA A 56 -21.40 -11.41 12.26
CA ALA A 56 -20.58 -10.70 13.25
C ALA A 56 -20.27 -11.50 14.53
N ASP A 57 -21.13 -12.42 14.91
CA ASP A 57 -20.99 -13.24 16.12
C ASP A 57 -20.23 -14.55 15.84
N ALA A 58 -19.86 -14.84 14.58
CA ALA A 58 -19.20 -16.09 14.24
C ALA A 58 -17.68 -15.94 14.27
N GLY A 59 -17.03 -16.95 14.86
CA GLY A 59 -15.58 -17.10 14.91
C GLY A 59 -15.13 -18.49 14.43
N ILE A 60 -13.85 -18.77 14.58
CA ILE A 60 -13.31 -20.10 14.24
C ILE A 60 -13.95 -21.16 15.12
N GLY A 61 -14.45 -22.24 14.50
CA GLY A 61 -15.17 -23.33 15.14
C GLY A 61 -16.68 -23.14 15.19
N GLU A 62 -17.19 -21.95 14.88
CA GLU A 62 -18.61 -21.65 14.84
C GLU A 62 -19.19 -21.85 13.44
N LYS A 63 -20.52 -21.88 13.35
CA LYS A 63 -21.22 -22.11 12.10
C LYS A 63 -21.68 -20.81 11.48
N VAL A 64 -21.55 -20.72 10.17
CA VAL A 64 -22.11 -19.65 9.34
C VAL A 64 -23.08 -20.22 8.31
N MET A 65 -24.13 -19.46 8.03
CA MET A 65 -25.09 -19.82 6.97
C MET A 65 -24.60 -19.22 5.65
N LEU A 66 -24.40 -20.06 4.65
CA LEU A 66 -24.23 -19.64 3.28
C LEU A 66 -25.59 -19.74 2.55
N SER A 67 -25.90 -18.76 1.72
CA SER A 67 -27.24 -18.60 1.11
C SER A 67 -27.17 -18.26 -0.38
N SER A 68 -26.24 -18.86 -1.11
CA SER A 68 -26.22 -18.76 -2.57
C SER A 68 -26.97 -19.92 -3.23
N GLU A 69 -27.21 -19.84 -4.52
CA GLU A 69 -27.92 -20.87 -5.26
C GLU A 69 -27.28 -22.25 -5.19
N SER A 70 -25.95 -22.30 -5.33
CA SER A 70 -25.20 -23.55 -5.34
C SER A 70 -24.70 -23.99 -3.97
N PHE A 71 -24.46 -23.03 -3.06
CA PHE A 71 -23.93 -23.31 -1.73
C PHE A 71 -24.89 -22.74 -0.69
N HIS A 72 -25.80 -23.60 -0.24
CA HIS A 72 -26.82 -23.25 0.76
C HIS A 72 -26.74 -24.20 1.94
N GLY A 73 -26.57 -23.65 3.14
CA GLY A 73 -26.52 -24.45 4.37
C GLY A 73 -25.58 -23.91 5.41
N GLU A 74 -25.46 -24.68 6.49
CA GLU A 74 -24.55 -24.36 7.59
C GLU A 74 -23.15 -24.92 7.34
N TYR A 75 -22.14 -24.07 7.46
CA TYR A 75 -20.72 -24.44 7.35
C TYR A 75 -19.96 -24.03 8.58
N THR A 76 -19.00 -24.83 8.97
CA THR A 76 -18.10 -24.56 10.10
C THR A 76 -16.92 -23.71 9.65
N VAL A 77 -16.70 -22.59 10.31
CA VAL A 77 -15.56 -21.70 10.03
C VAL A 77 -14.28 -22.32 10.57
N THR A 78 -13.34 -22.64 9.69
CA THR A 78 -12.03 -23.23 10.06
C THR A 78 -10.90 -22.23 9.98
N GLY A 79 -11.12 -21.08 9.35
CA GLY A 79 -10.14 -20.02 9.26
C GLY A 79 -10.74 -18.69 8.82
N ILE A 80 -10.00 -17.64 9.06
CA ILE A 80 -10.35 -16.28 8.68
C ILE A 80 -9.27 -15.75 7.74
N MET A 81 -9.68 -15.17 6.63
CA MET A 81 -8.77 -14.59 5.66
C MET A 81 -9.03 -13.11 5.41
N GLU A 82 -8.11 -12.45 4.77
CA GLU A 82 -8.27 -11.12 4.19
C GLU A 82 -8.36 -11.25 2.66
N GLY A 83 -9.45 -10.80 2.09
CA GLY A 83 -9.68 -10.76 0.65
C GLY A 83 -9.32 -9.38 0.06
N TYR A 84 -9.04 -9.38 -1.24
CA TYR A 84 -8.65 -8.15 -1.95
C TYR A 84 -9.88 -7.34 -2.36
N LYS A 85 -9.94 -6.08 -1.93
CA LYS A 85 -10.96 -5.10 -2.33
C LYS A 85 -12.43 -5.51 -2.15
N GLU A 86 -12.73 -6.39 -1.22
CA GLU A 86 -14.07 -6.92 -0.98
C GLU A 86 -15.10 -5.82 -0.72
N LYS A 87 -14.71 -4.80 0.04
CA LYS A 87 -15.55 -3.64 0.34
C LYS A 87 -15.90 -2.81 -0.92
N GLU A 88 -14.94 -2.67 -1.85
CA GLU A 88 -15.10 -1.85 -3.05
C GLU A 88 -16.04 -2.50 -4.06
N VAL A 89 -16.01 -3.84 -4.12
CA VAL A 89 -16.82 -4.62 -5.08
C VAL A 89 -18.12 -5.18 -4.50
N ASN A 90 -18.40 -4.87 -3.21
CA ASN A 90 -19.51 -5.48 -2.46
C ASN A 90 -19.56 -6.99 -2.64
N GLY A 91 -18.42 -7.61 -2.54
CA GLY A 91 -18.23 -9.04 -2.73
C GLY A 91 -17.37 -9.63 -1.63
N THR A 92 -17.49 -10.92 -1.40
CA THR A 92 -16.69 -11.64 -0.44
C THR A 92 -16.12 -12.91 -1.05
N SER A 93 -14.95 -13.32 -0.57
CA SER A 93 -14.32 -14.58 -0.96
C SER A 93 -14.54 -15.61 0.13
N ILE A 94 -14.97 -16.79 -0.26
CA ILE A 94 -15.21 -17.94 0.61
C ILE A 94 -14.41 -19.11 0.08
N LEU A 95 -13.52 -19.67 0.91
CA LEU A 95 -12.77 -20.86 0.52
C LEU A 95 -13.52 -22.10 0.96
N LEU A 96 -13.71 -23.00 0.02
CA LEU A 96 -14.32 -24.30 0.22
C LEU A 96 -13.28 -25.42 0.11
N SER A 97 -13.58 -26.57 0.67
CA SER A 97 -12.80 -27.78 0.44
C SER A 97 -12.96 -28.28 -0.99
N LYS A 98 -12.01 -29.09 -1.44
CA LYS A 98 -12.12 -29.75 -2.75
C LYS A 98 -13.33 -30.66 -2.84
N GLU A 99 -13.68 -31.30 -1.73
CA GLU A 99 -14.82 -32.21 -1.60
C GLU A 99 -16.14 -31.44 -1.77
N ALA A 100 -16.30 -30.30 -1.10
CA ALA A 100 -17.48 -29.44 -1.25
C ALA A 100 -17.69 -28.99 -2.70
N LEU A 101 -16.62 -28.62 -3.39
CA LEU A 101 -16.71 -28.20 -4.79
C LEU A 101 -17.04 -29.33 -5.75
N LYS A 102 -16.59 -30.56 -5.51
CA LYS A 102 -16.97 -31.74 -6.34
C LYS A 102 -18.46 -32.02 -6.32
N GLY A 103 -19.14 -31.67 -5.22
CA GLY A 103 -20.61 -31.78 -5.11
C GLY A 103 -21.39 -30.73 -5.90
N TRP A 104 -20.72 -29.66 -6.34
CA TRP A 104 -21.36 -28.59 -7.09
C TRP A 104 -21.65 -29.00 -8.54
N SER A 105 -22.87 -28.72 -9.02
CA SER A 105 -23.31 -29.07 -10.38
C SER A 105 -22.51 -28.35 -11.49
N GLY A 106 -21.94 -27.17 -11.19
CA GLY A 106 -21.06 -26.42 -12.09
C GLY A 106 -19.59 -26.80 -12.00
N TYR A 107 -19.25 -27.87 -11.27
CA TYR A 107 -17.86 -28.32 -11.17
C TYR A 107 -17.36 -28.92 -12.49
N ASP A 108 -16.39 -28.23 -13.10
CA ASP A 108 -15.64 -28.76 -14.24
C ASP A 108 -14.18 -29.00 -13.80
N PRO A 109 -13.70 -30.23 -13.79
CA PRO A 109 -12.30 -30.52 -13.45
C PRO A 109 -11.30 -29.89 -14.43
N ALA A 110 -11.73 -29.40 -15.59
CA ALA A 110 -10.91 -28.67 -16.54
C ALA A 110 -10.84 -27.17 -16.27
N ASP A 111 -11.75 -26.61 -15.44
CA ASP A 111 -11.76 -25.19 -15.10
C ASP A 111 -10.82 -24.87 -13.92
N TYR A 112 -9.53 -25.00 -14.16
CA TYR A 112 -8.48 -24.62 -13.21
C TYR A 112 -7.80 -23.31 -13.61
N ARG A 113 -7.52 -22.48 -12.63
CA ARG A 113 -6.57 -21.38 -12.76
C ARG A 113 -5.25 -21.79 -12.13
N ALA A 114 -4.18 -21.81 -12.89
CA ALA A 114 -2.84 -22.06 -12.39
C ALA A 114 -2.14 -20.73 -12.07
N TYR A 115 -1.63 -20.59 -10.87
CA TYR A 115 -0.73 -19.51 -10.51
C TYR A 115 0.70 -19.98 -10.70
N VAL A 116 1.47 -19.25 -11.49
CA VAL A 116 2.87 -19.59 -11.79
C VAL A 116 3.78 -18.53 -11.21
N HIS A 117 4.73 -18.98 -10.41
CA HIS A 117 5.79 -18.14 -9.85
C HIS A 117 7.14 -18.59 -10.41
N PHE A 118 7.89 -17.67 -10.99
CA PHE A 118 9.21 -17.97 -11.52
C PHE A 118 10.27 -17.80 -10.43
N LYS A 119 11.09 -18.82 -10.17
CA LYS A 119 12.15 -18.78 -9.14
C LYS A 119 13.10 -17.60 -9.29
N ASN A 120 13.36 -17.16 -10.53
CA ASN A 120 14.30 -16.08 -10.85
C ASN A 120 13.59 -14.83 -11.40
N GLU A 121 12.32 -14.62 -11.07
CA GLU A 121 11.52 -13.50 -11.61
C GLU A 121 12.13 -12.11 -11.35
N GLN A 122 12.87 -11.95 -10.24
CA GLN A 122 13.52 -10.69 -9.91
C GLN A 122 14.61 -10.29 -10.94
N GLN A 123 15.20 -11.27 -11.62
CA GLN A 123 16.26 -11.06 -12.62
C GLN A 123 15.72 -10.94 -14.04
N MET A 124 14.46 -11.34 -14.26
CA MET A 124 13.81 -11.30 -15.57
C MET A 124 13.18 -9.93 -15.83
N ASP A 125 13.30 -9.44 -17.06
CA ASP A 125 12.55 -8.27 -17.50
C ASP A 125 11.11 -8.61 -17.91
N GLU A 126 10.28 -7.60 -18.20
CA GLU A 126 8.89 -7.78 -18.60
C GLU A 126 8.74 -8.61 -19.86
N THR A 127 9.64 -8.43 -20.82
CA THR A 127 9.62 -9.12 -22.11
C THR A 127 9.92 -10.60 -21.92
N GLU A 128 10.93 -10.91 -21.12
CA GLU A 128 11.34 -12.28 -20.81
C GLU A 128 10.24 -13.03 -20.01
N LEU A 129 9.66 -12.38 -18.98
CA LEU A 129 8.54 -12.94 -18.23
C LEU A 129 7.34 -13.24 -19.11
N THR A 130 7.00 -12.31 -20.02
CA THR A 130 5.89 -12.49 -20.96
C THR A 130 6.16 -13.63 -21.93
N ALA A 131 7.37 -13.72 -22.47
CA ALA A 131 7.76 -14.80 -23.38
C ALA A 131 7.68 -16.17 -22.70
N ARG A 132 8.21 -16.26 -21.47
CA ARG A 132 8.22 -17.50 -20.69
C ARG A 132 6.81 -17.96 -20.30
N SER A 133 5.96 -17.01 -19.88
CA SER A 133 4.56 -17.31 -19.56
C SER A 133 3.80 -17.85 -20.77
N ARG A 134 4.03 -17.30 -21.96
CA ARG A 134 3.43 -17.80 -23.22
C ARG A 134 3.96 -19.18 -23.62
N GLU A 135 5.23 -19.43 -23.40
CA GLU A 135 5.82 -20.73 -23.65
C GLU A 135 5.17 -21.83 -22.81
N ILE A 136 5.03 -21.59 -21.49
CA ILE A 136 4.34 -22.50 -20.56
C ILE A 136 2.87 -22.67 -20.98
N ALA A 137 2.16 -21.60 -21.28
CA ALA A 137 0.77 -21.69 -21.72
C ALA A 137 0.62 -22.57 -22.98
N LYS A 138 1.54 -22.49 -23.93
CA LYS A 138 1.54 -23.36 -25.13
C LYS A 138 1.85 -24.79 -24.79
N GLU A 139 2.84 -25.05 -23.93
CA GLU A 139 3.26 -26.38 -23.53
C GLU A 139 2.10 -27.16 -22.87
N TYR A 140 1.34 -26.49 -22.00
CA TYR A 140 0.22 -27.08 -21.27
C TYR A 140 -1.15 -26.85 -21.93
N GLN A 141 -1.21 -26.31 -23.14
CA GLN A 141 -2.44 -26.01 -23.88
C GLN A 141 -3.43 -25.14 -23.09
N LEU A 142 -2.90 -24.21 -22.29
CA LEU A 142 -3.68 -23.28 -21.49
C LEU A 142 -4.10 -22.06 -22.31
N GLU A 143 -5.17 -21.39 -21.88
CA GLU A 143 -5.55 -20.09 -22.40
C GLU A 143 -4.46 -19.05 -22.12
N MET A 144 -4.61 -17.85 -22.71
CA MET A 144 -3.63 -16.76 -22.57
C MET A 144 -3.35 -16.46 -21.08
N PRO A 145 -2.08 -16.42 -20.68
CA PRO A 145 -1.73 -16.13 -19.30
C PRO A 145 -2.13 -14.70 -18.92
N VAL A 146 -2.81 -14.56 -17.77
CA VAL A 146 -3.12 -13.25 -17.19
C VAL A 146 -1.95 -12.85 -16.29
N MET A 147 -1.24 -11.79 -16.66
CA MET A 147 -0.12 -11.29 -15.89
C MET A 147 -0.59 -10.27 -14.85
N ASN A 148 0.05 -10.26 -13.68
CA ASN A 148 -0.17 -9.21 -12.69
C ASN A 148 0.50 -7.91 -13.16
N LEU A 149 -0.22 -7.11 -13.94
CA LEU A 149 0.27 -5.86 -14.52
C LEU A 149 0.66 -4.83 -13.43
N SER A 150 0.02 -4.87 -12.28
CA SER A 150 0.36 -3.98 -11.16
C SER A 150 1.74 -4.33 -10.59
N TYR A 151 2.00 -5.62 -10.36
CA TYR A 151 3.32 -6.08 -9.95
C TYR A 151 4.39 -5.69 -10.96
N MET A 152 4.15 -5.93 -12.26
CA MET A 152 5.07 -5.60 -13.33
C MET A 152 5.39 -4.10 -13.37
N LYS A 153 4.39 -3.24 -13.24
CA LYS A 153 4.57 -1.79 -13.27
C LYS A 153 5.31 -1.24 -12.06
N PHE A 154 5.04 -1.75 -10.86
CA PHE A 154 5.62 -1.19 -9.64
C PHE A 154 6.97 -1.80 -9.26
N TYR A 155 7.17 -3.08 -9.51
CA TYR A 155 8.37 -3.79 -9.06
C TYR A 155 9.42 -4.04 -10.15
N LYS A 156 9.01 -4.05 -11.43
CA LYS A 156 9.90 -4.35 -12.57
C LYS A 156 10.28 -3.15 -13.40
N GLN A 157 9.67 -1.99 -13.21
CA GLN A 157 10.12 -0.80 -13.94
C GLN A 157 11.49 -0.37 -13.41
N PRO A 158 12.50 -0.27 -14.28
CA PRO A 158 13.77 0.33 -13.88
C PRO A 158 13.52 1.75 -13.43
N VAL A 159 14.16 2.13 -12.32
CA VAL A 159 14.11 3.52 -11.82
C VAL A 159 14.47 4.44 -12.98
N ASN A 160 13.53 5.27 -13.39
CA ASN A 160 13.78 6.20 -14.49
C ASN A 160 14.79 7.26 -14.04
N VAL A 161 16.05 7.04 -14.43
CA VAL A 161 17.19 7.90 -14.06
C VAL A 161 16.92 9.37 -14.45
N SER A 162 16.21 9.59 -15.57
CA SER A 162 15.82 10.95 -16.00
C SER A 162 14.84 11.60 -15.03
N MET A 163 13.89 10.85 -14.50
CA MET A 163 12.94 11.35 -13.50
C MET A 163 13.66 11.65 -12.18
N LEU A 164 14.57 10.78 -11.76
CA LEU A 164 15.38 11.00 -10.56
C LEU A 164 16.26 12.25 -10.69
N ALA A 165 16.91 12.44 -11.86
CA ALA A 165 17.71 13.62 -12.14
C ALA A 165 16.88 14.91 -12.14
N LEU A 166 15.66 14.86 -12.66
CA LEU A 166 14.73 16.00 -12.64
C LEU A 166 14.33 16.37 -11.21
N VAL A 167 13.98 15.41 -10.38
CA VAL A 167 13.64 15.63 -8.96
C VAL A 167 14.84 16.17 -8.19
N ALA A 168 16.04 15.65 -8.42
CA ALA A 168 17.26 16.15 -7.82
C ALA A 168 17.56 17.59 -8.26
N GLY A 169 17.36 17.92 -9.53
CA GLY A 169 17.52 19.28 -10.06
C GLY A 169 16.58 20.28 -9.40
N ILE A 170 15.30 19.91 -9.22
CA ILE A 170 14.32 20.76 -8.52
C ILE A 170 14.74 20.95 -7.05
N ALA A 171 15.18 19.92 -6.37
CA ALA A 171 15.63 20.01 -4.98
C ALA A 171 16.81 20.98 -4.83
N VAL A 172 17.78 20.93 -5.74
CA VAL A 172 18.93 21.86 -5.76
C VAL A 172 18.46 23.31 -5.98
N LEU A 173 17.52 23.56 -6.89
CA LEU A 173 16.96 24.89 -7.13
C LEU A 173 16.26 25.45 -5.87
N VAL A 174 15.50 24.62 -5.15
CA VAL A 174 14.85 25.02 -3.90
C VAL A 174 15.89 25.39 -2.83
N ILE A 175 16.96 24.62 -2.70
CA ILE A 175 18.05 24.89 -1.74
C ILE A 175 18.74 26.22 -2.08
N ILE A 176 19.07 26.45 -3.35
CA ILE A 176 19.70 27.69 -3.81
C ILE A 176 18.78 28.89 -3.55
N GLY A 177 17.50 28.76 -3.89
CA GLY A 177 16.50 29.81 -3.64
C GLY A 177 16.38 30.14 -2.15
N GLY A 178 16.30 29.15 -1.30
CA GLY A 178 16.28 29.33 0.16
C GLY A 178 17.54 30.00 0.67
N TYR A 179 18.70 29.62 0.18
CA TYR A 179 19.97 30.24 0.54
C TYR A 179 20.03 31.75 0.18
N VAL A 180 19.58 32.09 -1.04
CA VAL A 180 19.54 33.51 -1.49
C VAL A 180 18.60 34.33 -0.63
N VAL A 181 17.42 33.80 -0.28
CA VAL A 181 16.47 34.49 0.60
C VAL A 181 17.09 34.72 1.98
N ILE A 182 17.69 33.73 2.58
CA ILE A 182 18.35 33.84 3.88
C ILE A 182 19.48 34.88 3.84
N GLN A 183 20.32 34.83 2.82
CA GLN A 183 21.39 35.84 2.61
C GLN A 183 20.84 37.27 2.49
N SER A 184 19.73 37.43 1.77
CA SER A 184 19.09 38.74 1.60
C SER A 184 18.57 39.29 2.92
N ILE A 185 17.93 38.45 3.74
CA ILE A 185 17.45 38.85 5.08
C ILE A 185 18.61 39.24 5.98
N PHE A 186 19.70 38.49 6.00
CA PHE A 186 20.89 38.85 6.78
C PHE A 186 21.51 40.16 6.32
N ARG A 187 21.62 40.43 5.01
CA ARG A 187 22.14 41.68 4.48
C ARG A 187 21.32 42.86 4.91
N ILE A 188 19.99 42.78 4.84
CA ILE A 188 19.09 43.85 5.28
C ILE A 188 19.26 44.10 6.78
N SER A 189 19.21 43.02 7.59
CA SER A 189 19.34 43.15 9.05
C SER A 189 20.68 43.75 9.49
N ILE A 190 21.78 43.42 8.81
CA ILE A 190 23.09 43.96 9.09
C ILE A 190 23.16 45.47 8.71
N ASN A 191 22.63 45.85 7.54
CA ASN A 191 22.59 47.24 7.09
C ASN A 191 21.78 48.10 8.04
N ASP A 192 20.61 47.66 8.50
CA ASP A 192 19.79 48.40 9.45
C ASP A 192 20.52 48.60 10.79
N LYS A 193 21.23 47.59 11.27
CA LYS A 193 22.05 47.77 12.48
C LYS A 193 23.20 48.74 12.29
N ILE A 194 23.92 48.67 11.17
CA ILE A 194 25.03 49.62 10.86
C ILE A 194 24.51 51.03 10.80
N GLN A 195 23.36 51.30 10.15
CA GLN A 195 22.75 52.61 10.11
C GLN A 195 22.34 53.12 11.48
N SER A 196 21.72 52.24 12.30
CA SER A 196 21.35 52.60 13.68
C SER A 196 22.55 52.95 14.55
N TYR A 197 23.64 52.21 14.44
CA TYR A 197 24.89 52.51 15.17
C TYR A 197 25.56 53.81 14.63
N GLY A 198 25.51 54.05 13.32
CA GLY A 198 26.01 55.28 12.72
C GLY A 198 25.26 56.52 13.23
N GLN A 199 23.95 56.44 13.34
CA GLN A 199 23.12 57.53 13.87
C GLN A 199 23.39 57.77 15.37
N LEU A 200 23.53 56.74 16.16
CA LEU A 200 23.88 56.88 17.58
C LEU A 200 25.23 57.52 17.80
N ARG A 201 26.22 57.23 16.97
CA ARG A 201 27.54 57.87 17.01
C ARG A 201 27.46 59.36 16.70
N THR A 202 26.69 59.75 15.69
CA THR A 202 26.50 61.15 15.29
C THR A 202 25.78 61.95 16.35
N ILE A 203 24.81 61.39 17.07
CA ILE A 203 24.12 61.99 18.19
C ILE A 203 25.08 62.20 19.37
N ARG A 204 25.95 61.19 19.66
CA ARG A 204 26.93 61.29 20.75
C ARG A 204 28.00 62.39 20.51
N GLU A 205 28.39 62.62 19.25
CA GLU A 205 29.32 63.63 18.88
C GLU A 205 28.69 65.05 18.93
N LYS A 206 27.35 65.17 18.76
CA LYS A 206 26.62 66.42 18.83
C LYS A 206 26.15 66.81 20.22
N LEU A 207 26.27 65.97 21.22
CA LEU A 207 26.01 66.28 22.60
C LEU A 207 27.19 67.18 23.11
N PRO A 208 26.96 68.45 23.44
CA PRO A 208 28.01 69.29 24.02
C PRO A 208 28.49 68.67 25.30
N CYS A 209 29.80 68.56 25.47
CA CYS A 209 30.41 68.05 26.70
C CYS A 209 29.82 68.83 27.88
N ASP A 210 29.20 68.12 28.79
CA ASP A 210 28.51 68.60 29.96
C ASP A 210 29.51 69.45 30.79
N PRO A 211 29.24 70.78 30.98
CA PRO A 211 30.16 71.63 31.72
C PRO A 211 30.33 71.28 33.19
N LEU A 212 29.52 70.40 33.73
CA LEU A 212 29.58 69.93 35.12
C LEU A 212 30.80 69.07 35.47
N ARG A 213 31.57 68.58 34.51
CA ARG A 213 32.79 67.79 34.78
C ARG A 213 34.01 68.69 35.08
N ARG A 214 33.93 70.02 34.83
CA ARG A 214 35.04 70.99 35.11
C ARG A 214 35.09 71.52 36.53
N THR A 215 34.01 71.41 37.31
CA THR A 215 33.94 71.97 38.64
C THR A 215 34.52 71.08 39.75
N ASN A 216 34.62 69.76 39.52
CA ASN A 216 35.15 68.89 40.55
C ASN A 216 36.69 68.76 40.57
N GLN A 217 37.40 69.34 39.62
CA GLN A 217 38.87 69.28 39.60
C GLN A 217 39.55 70.54 40.23
N LYS A 218 38.76 71.54 40.66
CA LYS A 218 39.32 72.80 41.30
C LYS A 218 39.25 72.78 42.83
N ASN A 219 38.64 71.82 43.47
CA ASN A 219 38.50 71.73 44.93
C ASN A 219 39.37 70.65 45.61
N MET A 220 40.44 70.20 44.95
CA MET A 220 41.50 69.41 45.57
C MET A 220 42.86 70.13 45.30
N ARG A 221 43.08 71.22 46.03
CA ARG A 221 44.41 71.73 46.42
C ARG A 221 44.29 72.35 47.79
#